data_b34c5b01ea0c98215eb2c9eb87c2ec96
#
_entry.id   b34c5b01ea0c98215eb2c9eb87c2ec96
#
_cell.length_a   1.000
_cell.length_b   1.000
_cell.length_c   1.000
_cell.angle_alpha   90.00
_cell.angle_beta   90.00
_cell.angle_gamma   90.00
#
_symmetry.space_group_name_H-M   'P 1'
#
loop_
_entity.id
_entity.type
_entity.pdbx_description
1 polymer ?
#
loop_
_entity_poly.entity_id
_entity_poly.type
_entity_poly.pdbx_seq_one_letter_code
_entity_poly.pdbx_strand_id
1 'polypeptide(L)'
;MTTLAKPPRKLSREVRREQLIEATISVLAVRGYARATLTEVADTAGLSHGLVNFHFTSKDILFSETLAYLSEEYTQNWQRAVALAGPSPAAQLDALVRADFLAEVSTPQRLAAWCAFWGEAQSRPLYQEKCGSKNAIYIETLEQICAALLAEG
;
A
#
# COMPACT_ATOMS: atom_id res chain seq x y z
N MET A 1 47.66 4.48 -3.51
CA MET A 1 46.84 3.96 -2.38
C MET A 1 45.44 3.68 -2.90
N THR A 2 45.18 2.41 -3.20
CA THR A 2 43.90 1.96 -3.76
C THR A 2 42.90 1.81 -2.62
N THR A 3 41.94 2.70 -2.55
CA THR A 3 40.86 2.60 -1.57
C THR A 3 39.95 1.42 -1.97
N LEU A 4 40.08 0.30 -1.24
CA LEU A 4 39.18 -0.84 -1.37
C LEU A 4 37.75 -0.40 -1.01
N ALA A 5 36.87 -0.35 -2.00
CA ALA A 5 35.46 -0.08 -1.79
C ALA A 5 34.88 -1.13 -0.83
N LYS A 6 34.31 -0.67 0.27
CA LYS A 6 33.64 -1.51 1.26
C LYS A 6 32.54 -2.32 0.55
N PRO A 7 32.46 -3.65 0.71
CA PRO A 7 31.43 -4.44 0.05
C PRO A 7 30.04 -3.91 0.41
N PRO A 8 29.05 -3.94 -0.53
CA PRO A 8 27.73 -3.41 -0.28
C PRO A 8 27.11 -4.11 0.94
N ARG A 9 26.65 -3.31 1.90
CA ARG A 9 26.03 -3.80 3.15
C ARG A 9 24.84 -4.67 2.76
N LYS A 10 24.84 -5.93 3.19
CA LYS A 10 23.73 -6.86 2.98
C LYS A 10 22.46 -6.21 3.54
N LEU A 11 21.49 -5.93 2.66
CA LEU A 11 20.22 -5.32 3.08
C LEU A 11 19.51 -6.26 4.06
N SER A 12 18.79 -5.68 5.03
CA SER A 12 17.99 -6.46 5.97
C SER A 12 16.89 -7.25 5.26
N ARG A 13 16.34 -8.26 5.93
CA ARG A 13 15.26 -9.07 5.40
C ARG A 13 14.02 -8.20 5.09
N GLU A 14 13.72 -7.25 5.98
CA GLU A 14 12.59 -6.33 5.88
C GLU A 14 12.73 -5.43 4.65
N VAL A 15 13.89 -4.82 4.44
CA VAL A 15 14.17 -3.97 3.27
C VAL A 15 14.02 -4.77 1.96
N ARG A 16 14.44 -6.04 1.94
CA ARG A 16 14.25 -6.90 0.76
C ARG A 16 12.78 -7.23 0.52
N ARG A 17 12.00 -7.48 1.57
CA ARG A 17 10.55 -7.71 1.45
C ARG A 17 9.86 -6.48 0.89
N GLU A 18 10.16 -5.30 1.40
CA GLU A 18 9.63 -4.03 0.92
C GLU A 18 10.00 -3.78 -0.55
N GLN A 19 11.26 -4.01 -0.94
CA GLN A 19 11.70 -3.93 -2.34
C GLN A 19 10.87 -4.84 -3.26
N LEU A 20 10.55 -6.06 -2.84
CA LEU A 20 9.72 -7.00 -3.59
C LEU A 20 8.25 -6.55 -3.64
N ILE A 21 7.72 -5.98 -2.56
CA ILE A 21 6.37 -5.41 -2.53
C ILE A 21 6.26 -4.23 -3.50
N GLU A 22 7.21 -3.29 -3.50
CA GLU A 22 7.21 -2.15 -4.43
C GLU A 22 7.34 -2.59 -5.90
N ALA A 23 8.17 -3.61 -6.18
CA ALA A 23 8.23 -4.21 -7.51
C ALA A 23 6.89 -4.86 -7.90
N THR A 24 6.19 -5.50 -6.93
CA THR A 24 4.87 -6.09 -7.16
C THR A 24 3.84 -5.03 -7.50
N ILE A 25 3.82 -3.90 -6.81
CA ILE A 25 2.95 -2.76 -7.12
C ILE A 25 3.16 -2.32 -8.58
N SER A 26 4.42 -2.19 -9.00
CA SER A 26 4.76 -1.81 -10.38
C SER A 26 4.30 -2.84 -11.42
N VAL A 27 4.48 -4.14 -11.13
CA VAL A 27 4.03 -5.23 -12.01
C VAL A 27 2.51 -5.29 -12.09
N LEU A 28 1.81 -5.16 -10.96
CA LEU A 28 0.34 -5.11 -10.91
C LEU A 28 -0.21 -3.94 -11.73
N ALA A 29 0.44 -2.78 -11.66
CA ALA A 29 0.03 -1.59 -12.40
C ALA A 29 0.06 -1.80 -13.93
N VAL A 30 1.00 -2.62 -14.42
CA VAL A 30 1.18 -2.86 -15.87
C VAL A 30 0.42 -4.09 -16.34
N ARG A 31 0.42 -5.17 -15.57
CA ARG A 31 -0.10 -6.49 -15.96
C ARG A 31 -1.51 -6.78 -15.46
N GLY A 32 -1.93 -6.11 -14.38
CA GLY A 32 -3.10 -6.49 -13.61
C GLY A 32 -2.88 -7.76 -12.78
N TYR A 33 -3.83 -8.08 -11.92
CA TYR A 33 -3.73 -9.18 -10.95
C TYR A 33 -3.51 -10.54 -11.59
N ALA A 34 -4.33 -10.89 -12.59
CA ALA A 34 -4.33 -12.25 -13.18
C ALA A 34 -3.02 -12.58 -13.90
N ARG A 35 -2.43 -11.62 -14.62
CA ARG A 35 -1.25 -11.85 -15.48
C ARG A 35 0.09 -11.58 -14.81
N ALA A 36 0.12 -10.90 -13.69
CA ALA A 36 1.35 -10.64 -12.94
C ALA A 36 1.99 -11.96 -12.46
N THR A 37 3.31 -12.07 -12.57
CA THR A 37 4.07 -13.29 -12.22
C THR A 37 5.21 -12.99 -11.27
N LEU A 38 5.64 -13.98 -10.47
CA LEU A 38 6.82 -13.85 -9.59
C LEU A 38 8.12 -13.58 -10.37
N THR A 39 8.22 -14.09 -11.60
CA THR A 39 9.37 -13.83 -12.48
C THR A 39 9.45 -12.36 -12.84
N GLU A 40 8.35 -11.74 -13.26
CA GLU A 40 8.31 -10.31 -13.56
C GLU A 40 8.60 -9.45 -12.33
N VAL A 41 8.15 -9.87 -11.15
CA VAL A 41 8.50 -9.19 -9.89
C VAL A 41 9.99 -9.28 -9.60
N ALA A 42 10.60 -10.45 -9.78
CA ALA A 42 12.05 -10.64 -9.61
C ALA A 42 12.84 -9.73 -10.56
N ASP A 43 12.48 -9.72 -11.83
CA ASP A 43 13.12 -8.91 -12.87
C ASP A 43 12.98 -7.41 -12.56
N THR A 44 11.78 -6.98 -12.18
CA THR A 44 11.49 -5.58 -11.81
C THR A 44 12.27 -5.14 -10.57
N ALA A 45 12.42 -6.03 -9.58
CA ALA A 45 13.18 -5.79 -8.37
C ALA A 45 14.70 -5.87 -8.58
N GLY A 46 15.18 -6.38 -9.74
CA GLY A 46 16.59 -6.67 -9.97
C GLY A 46 17.14 -7.78 -9.06
N LEU A 47 16.30 -8.77 -8.72
CA LEU A 47 16.61 -9.87 -7.80
C LEU A 47 16.48 -11.21 -8.50
N SER A 48 17.15 -12.24 -7.96
CA SER A 48 16.98 -13.61 -8.47
C SER A 48 15.61 -14.17 -8.05
N HIS A 49 15.04 -15.01 -8.91
CA HIS A 49 13.80 -15.73 -8.63
C HIS A 49 13.88 -16.57 -7.33
N GLY A 50 15.04 -17.16 -7.05
CA GLY A 50 15.28 -17.89 -5.79
C GLY A 50 15.16 -16.99 -4.56
N LEU A 51 15.58 -15.72 -4.66
CA LEU A 51 15.44 -14.76 -3.57
C LEU A 51 13.97 -14.36 -3.34
N VAL A 52 13.19 -14.21 -4.41
CA VAL A 52 11.73 -13.98 -4.29
C VAL A 52 11.09 -15.16 -3.54
N ASN A 53 11.35 -16.39 -3.96
CA ASN A 53 10.81 -17.59 -3.31
C ASN A 53 11.29 -17.76 -1.85
N PHE A 54 12.47 -17.27 -1.51
CA PHE A 54 12.93 -17.25 -0.13
C PHE A 54 12.11 -16.32 0.76
N HIS A 55 11.68 -15.18 0.23
CA HIS A 55 10.89 -14.20 0.96
C HIS A 55 9.38 -14.47 0.92
N PHE A 56 8.88 -14.98 -0.21
CA PHE A 56 7.47 -15.24 -0.46
C PHE A 56 7.30 -16.59 -1.13
N THR A 57 6.71 -17.54 -0.44
CA THR A 57 6.59 -18.93 -0.89
C THR A 57 5.60 -19.10 -2.05
N SER A 58 4.73 -18.13 -2.29
CA SER A 58 3.78 -18.15 -3.41
C SER A 58 3.40 -16.74 -3.87
N LYS A 59 2.85 -16.64 -5.08
CA LYS A 59 2.24 -15.43 -5.63
C LYS A 59 1.15 -14.88 -4.70
N ASP A 60 0.30 -15.76 -4.18
CA ASP A 60 -0.83 -15.37 -3.32
C ASP A 60 -0.35 -14.71 -2.03
N ILE A 61 0.70 -15.23 -1.42
CA ILE A 61 1.30 -14.64 -0.23
C ILE A 61 1.90 -13.27 -0.54
N LEU A 62 2.67 -13.15 -1.62
CA LEU A 62 3.24 -11.86 -2.03
C LEU A 62 2.16 -10.83 -2.31
N PHE A 63 1.10 -11.20 -3.02
CA PHE A 63 0.00 -10.29 -3.35
C PHE A 63 -0.82 -9.92 -2.12
N SER A 64 -1.05 -10.87 -1.21
CA SER A 64 -1.69 -10.61 0.08
C SER A 64 -0.91 -9.58 0.90
N GLU A 65 0.41 -9.74 0.98
CA GLU A 65 1.25 -8.80 1.72
C GLU A 65 1.38 -7.44 1.01
N THR A 66 1.36 -7.42 -0.32
CA THR A 66 1.33 -6.19 -1.10
C THR A 66 0.04 -5.40 -0.85
N LEU A 67 -1.11 -6.07 -0.81
CA LEU A 67 -2.39 -5.44 -0.48
C LEU A 67 -2.42 -4.92 0.97
N ALA A 68 -1.89 -5.70 1.91
CA ALA A 68 -1.77 -5.28 3.31
C ALA A 68 -0.86 -4.05 3.46
N TYR A 69 0.24 -4.01 2.73
CA TYR A 69 1.17 -2.86 2.69
C TYR A 69 0.49 -1.59 2.17
N LEU A 70 -0.18 -1.67 1.01
CA LEU A 70 -0.94 -0.55 0.43
C LEU A 70 -2.03 -0.05 1.39
N SER A 71 -2.75 -0.98 2.03
CA SER A 71 -3.81 -0.66 2.99
C SER A 71 -3.27 0.02 4.24
N GLU A 72 -2.11 -0.41 4.74
CA GLU A 72 -1.44 0.21 5.88
C GLU A 72 -0.94 1.62 5.55
N GLU A 73 -0.26 1.78 4.41
CA GLU A 73 0.23 3.07 3.93
C GLU A 73 -0.90 4.09 3.80
N TYR A 74 -2.02 3.70 3.18
CA TYR A 74 -3.22 4.53 3.05
C TYR A 74 -3.81 4.91 4.42
N THR A 75 -3.93 3.92 5.32
CA THR A 75 -4.50 4.13 6.65
C THR A 75 -3.66 5.10 7.47
N GLN A 76 -2.36 4.92 7.51
CA GLN A 76 -1.45 5.81 8.22
C GLN A 76 -1.46 7.23 7.65
N ASN A 77 -1.62 7.35 6.32
CA ASN A 77 -1.67 8.64 5.65
C ASN A 77 -2.87 9.49 6.13
N TRP A 78 -4.09 8.96 6.01
CA TRP A 78 -5.28 9.73 6.40
C TRP A 78 -5.37 9.94 7.91
N GLN A 79 -4.99 8.95 8.73
CA GLN A 79 -4.99 9.09 10.19
C GLN A 79 -4.05 10.22 10.64
N ARG A 80 -2.86 10.30 10.04
CA ARG A 80 -1.92 11.39 10.32
C ARG A 80 -2.49 12.73 9.90
N ALA A 81 -3.12 12.82 8.74
CA ALA A 81 -3.72 14.06 8.24
C ALA A 81 -4.82 14.57 9.20
N VAL A 82 -5.73 13.70 9.63
CA VAL A 82 -6.79 14.05 10.57
C VAL A 82 -6.21 14.46 11.94
N ALA A 83 -5.22 13.72 12.44
CA ALA A 83 -4.58 14.05 13.73
C ALA A 83 -3.89 15.42 13.71
N LEU A 84 -3.30 15.82 12.60
CA LEU A 84 -2.63 17.11 12.42
C LEU A 84 -3.59 18.28 12.19
N ALA A 85 -4.83 18.02 11.77
CA ALA A 85 -5.83 19.04 11.49
C ALA A 85 -6.37 19.74 12.76
N GLY A 86 -6.11 19.18 13.94
CA GLY A 86 -6.59 19.70 15.21
C GLY A 86 -8.07 19.39 15.49
N PRO A 87 -8.73 20.11 16.41
CA PRO A 87 -10.06 19.72 16.91
C PRO A 87 -11.23 20.17 16.03
N SER A 88 -11.00 21.02 15.02
CA SER A 88 -12.08 21.53 14.16
C SER A 88 -12.60 20.44 13.22
N PRO A 89 -13.89 20.06 13.25
CA PRO A 89 -14.44 19.06 12.36
C PRO A 89 -14.31 19.44 10.87
N ALA A 90 -14.46 20.72 10.53
CA ALA A 90 -14.27 21.21 9.17
C ALA A 90 -12.83 21.02 8.68
N ALA A 91 -11.84 21.32 9.54
CA ALA A 91 -10.43 21.11 9.22
C ALA A 91 -10.09 19.61 9.10
N GLN A 92 -10.68 18.77 9.95
CA GLN A 92 -10.51 17.31 9.89
C GLN A 92 -11.09 16.73 8.59
N LEU A 93 -12.27 17.18 8.17
CA LEU A 93 -12.87 16.74 6.90
C LEU A 93 -12.03 17.17 5.69
N ASP A 94 -11.59 18.43 5.66
CA ASP A 94 -10.70 18.93 4.59
C ASP A 94 -9.39 18.12 4.54
N ALA A 95 -8.79 17.85 5.69
CA ALA A 95 -7.56 17.06 5.79
C ALA A 95 -7.77 15.61 5.34
N LEU A 96 -8.88 14.98 5.71
CA LEU A 96 -9.23 13.62 5.29
C LEU A 96 -9.34 13.52 3.77
N VAL A 97 -10.11 14.44 3.15
CA VAL A 97 -10.28 14.47 1.71
C VAL A 97 -8.97 14.76 0.99
N ARG A 98 -8.15 15.70 1.47
CA ARG A 98 -6.85 16.01 0.85
C ARG A 98 -5.86 14.87 0.95
N ALA A 99 -5.93 14.09 2.03
CA ALA A 99 -5.07 12.92 2.22
C ALA A 99 -5.18 11.90 1.07
N ASP A 100 -6.36 11.75 0.47
CA ASP A 100 -6.58 10.83 -0.65
C ASP A 100 -5.83 11.24 -1.94
N PHE A 101 -5.45 12.51 -2.05
CA PHE A 101 -4.78 13.07 -3.22
C PHE A 101 -3.29 13.34 -3.00
N LEU A 102 -2.74 12.94 -1.86
CA LEU A 102 -1.31 13.10 -1.62
C LEU A 102 -0.49 12.18 -2.53
N ALA A 103 0.61 12.72 -3.08
CA ALA A 103 1.44 12.01 -4.04
C ALA A 103 1.99 10.68 -3.52
N GLU A 104 2.19 10.57 -2.20
CA GLU A 104 2.71 9.37 -1.56
C GLU A 104 1.80 8.15 -1.72
N VAL A 105 0.48 8.34 -1.69
CA VAL A 105 -0.51 7.25 -1.74
C VAL A 105 -1.29 7.19 -3.04
N SER A 106 -1.27 8.26 -3.86
CA SER A 106 -2.05 8.38 -5.09
C SER A 106 -1.19 8.42 -6.37
N THR A 107 0.00 7.79 -6.36
CA THR A 107 0.78 7.64 -7.59
C THR A 107 0.01 6.83 -8.63
N PRO A 108 0.23 7.04 -9.94
CA PRO A 108 -0.40 6.23 -10.98
C PRO A 108 -0.21 4.72 -10.77
N GLN A 109 0.96 4.29 -10.28
CA GLN A 109 1.24 2.89 -10.00
C GLN A 109 0.41 2.36 -8.83
N ARG A 110 0.29 3.11 -7.73
CA ARG A 110 -0.52 2.73 -6.57
C ARG A 110 -1.99 2.65 -6.93
N LEU A 111 -2.53 3.64 -7.64
CA LEU A 111 -3.92 3.64 -8.10
C LEU A 111 -4.20 2.46 -9.03
N ALA A 112 -3.30 2.16 -9.98
CA ALA A 112 -3.46 1.02 -10.87
C ALA A 112 -3.37 -0.32 -10.12
N ALA A 113 -2.51 -0.45 -9.11
CA ALA A 113 -2.45 -1.63 -8.25
C ALA A 113 -3.75 -1.80 -7.44
N TRP A 114 -4.30 -0.73 -6.86
CA TRP A 114 -5.61 -0.75 -6.22
C TRP A 114 -6.71 -1.22 -7.18
N CYS A 115 -6.76 -0.67 -8.39
CA CYS A 115 -7.72 -1.08 -9.41
C CYS A 115 -7.55 -2.56 -9.80
N ALA A 116 -6.31 -3.06 -9.85
CA ALA A 116 -6.04 -4.47 -10.13
C ALA A 116 -6.63 -5.40 -9.04
N PHE A 117 -6.54 -5.02 -7.76
CA PHE A 117 -7.17 -5.76 -6.66
C PHE A 117 -8.71 -5.65 -6.67
N TRP A 118 -9.27 -4.47 -6.94
CA TRP A 118 -10.72 -4.29 -6.96
C TRP A 118 -11.39 -4.91 -8.17
N GLY A 119 -10.74 -4.83 -9.34
CA GLY A 119 -11.27 -5.33 -10.60
C GLY A 119 -11.30 -6.83 -10.72
N GLU A 120 -10.47 -7.54 -9.96
CA GLU A 120 -10.36 -9.00 -10.02
C GLU A 120 -11.34 -9.66 -9.04
N ALA A 121 -12.33 -10.37 -9.56
CA ALA A 121 -13.34 -11.02 -8.74
C ALA A 121 -12.74 -12.02 -7.73
N GLN A 122 -11.64 -12.67 -8.10
CA GLN A 122 -10.92 -13.63 -7.24
C GLN A 122 -10.19 -12.95 -6.09
N SER A 123 -9.83 -11.68 -6.23
CA SER A 123 -9.15 -10.92 -5.17
C SER A 123 -10.09 -10.35 -4.12
N ARG A 124 -11.42 -10.33 -4.34
CA ARG A 124 -12.40 -9.77 -3.40
C ARG A 124 -12.33 -10.33 -1.99
N PRO A 125 -12.27 -11.66 -1.78
CA PRO A 125 -12.11 -12.22 -0.42
C PRO A 125 -10.84 -11.72 0.26
N LEU A 126 -9.73 -11.68 -0.47
CA LEU A 126 -8.46 -11.17 0.01
C LEU A 126 -8.55 -9.67 0.37
N TYR A 127 -9.23 -8.88 -0.45
CA TYR A 127 -9.45 -7.46 -0.17
C TYR A 127 -10.24 -7.28 1.14
N GLN A 128 -11.32 -8.02 1.34
CA GLN A 128 -12.12 -7.95 2.57
C GLN A 128 -11.31 -8.37 3.80
N GLU A 129 -10.50 -9.42 3.69
CA GLU A 129 -9.63 -9.88 4.77
C GLU A 129 -8.58 -8.82 5.16
N LYS A 130 -7.94 -8.16 4.20
CA LYS A 130 -6.82 -7.24 4.46
C LYS A 130 -7.25 -5.79 4.70
N CYS A 131 -8.37 -5.38 4.14
CA CYS A 131 -8.82 -3.97 4.15
C CYS A 131 -10.13 -3.74 4.91
N GLY A 132 -10.95 -4.76 5.12
CA GLY A 132 -12.32 -4.58 5.62
C GLY A 132 -12.39 -3.86 6.96
N SER A 133 -11.59 -4.24 7.95
CA SER A 133 -11.54 -3.57 9.26
C SER A 133 -11.04 -2.13 9.18
N LYS A 134 -10.04 -1.87 8.32
CA LYS A 134 -9.49 -0.52 8.11
C LYS A 134 -10.47 0.40 7.40
N ASN A 135 -11.22 -0.15 6.44
CA ASN A 135 -12.31 0.58 5.78
C ASN A 135 -13.42 0.94 6.76
N ALA A 136 -13.77 0.04 7.68
CA ALA A 136 -14.78 0.31 8.72
C ALA A 136 -14.32 1.46 9.63
N ILE A 137 -13.07 1.48 10.05
CA ILE A 137 -12.49 2.58 10.85
C ILE A 137 -12.52 3.90 10.08
N TYR A 138 -12.21 3.89 8.79
CA TYR A 138 -12.28 5.10 7.95
C TYR A 138 -13.70 5.65 7.89
N ILE A 139 -14.69 4.78 7.61
CA ILE A 139 -16.10 5.17 7.53
C ILE A 139 -16.59 5.72 8.88
N GLU A 140 -16.30 5.03 9.98
CA GLU A 140 -16.67 5.49 11.33
C GLU A 140 -16.07 6.86 11.66
N THR A 141 -14.80 7.08 11.32
CA THR A 141 -14.13 8.37 11.51
C THR A 141 -14.82 9.47 10.70
N LEU A 142 -15.13 9.20 9.42
CA LEU A 142 -15.85 10.15 8.56
C LEU A 142 -17.24 10.47 9.10
N GLU A 143 -17.99 9.49 9.54
CA GLU A 143 -19.33 9.66 10.15
C GLU A 143 -19.26 10.52 11.42
N GLN A 144 -18.27 10.31 12.28
CA GLN A 144 -18.05 11.10 13.49
C GLN A 144 -17.74 12.56 13.17
N ILE A 145 -16.87 12.82 12.19
CA ILE A 145 -16.54 14.17 11.72
C ILE A 145 -17.79 14.87 11.15
N CYS A 146 -18.56 14.17 10.30
CA CYS A 146 -19.78 14.73 9.74
C CYS A 146 -20.84 15.02 10.82
N ALA A 147 -21.00 14.13 11.80
CA ALA A 147 -21.95 14.34 12.91
C ALA A 147 -21.54 15.57 13.75
N ALA A 148 -20.24 15.75 14.01
CA ALA A 148 -19.74 16.93 14.72
C ALA A 148 -19.98 18.22 13.93
N LEU A 149 -19.77 18.22 12.60
CA LEU A 149 -20.09 19.36 11.75
C LEU A 149 -21.57 19.75 11.80
N LEU A 150 -22.45 18.77 11.75
CA LEU A 150 -23.91 19.01 11.84
C LEU A 150 -24.32 19.57 13.20
N ALA A 151 -23.60 19.24 14.26
CA ALA A 151 -23.87 19.76 15.61
C ALA A 151 -23.40 21.20 15.82
N GLU A 152 -22.44 21.68 15.02
CA GLU A 152 -21.96 23.08 15.06
C GLU A 152 -22.88 24.05 14.27
N GLY A 153 -23.84 23.54 13.47
CA GLY A 153 -24.79 24.34 12.70
C GLY A 153 -24.30 24.67 11.32
#